data_f435d7ff75500d3cdf79beec962904a4
#
_entry.id   f435d7ff75500d3cdf79beec962904a4
#
_cell.length_a   1.000
_cell.length_b   1.000
_cell.length_c   1.000
_cell.angle_alpha   90.00
_cell.angle_beta   90.00
_cell.angle_gamma   90.00
#
_symmetry.space_group_name_H-M   'P 1'
#
loop_
_entity.id
_entity.type
_entity.pdbx_description
1 polymer ?
#
loop_
_entity_poly.entity_id
_entity_poly.type
_entity_poly.pdbx_seq_one_letter_code
_entity_poly.pdbx_strand_id
1 'polypeptide(L)'
;ADQGNHRIRRVDASTGYITTVAGDGSSSFSVDDGLTLATDASISNPYGVAVDNAGNLFFADFINDRIRRVDAITDIITTVVGTGTPGSSGDAGPASLAQLNSPAGIAMDSAGNLFIADSANNRIRRVDASTGNITTVAGNGGIGFSGDGGLATNASFFFPYGVAVDSNGNLFIADTFNKRIRRVDGSTGVITTIVNSPGFVFNLSLDNAGNVFYVIRD
;
A
#
# COMPACT_ATOMS: atom_id res chain seq x y z
N ALA A 1 -8.58 -1.37 8.08
CA ALA A 1 -7.80 -0.49 8.99
C ALA A 1 -8.76 0.42 9.76
N ASP A 2 -8.58 0.50 11.04
CA ASP A 2 -9.30 1.38 11.98
C ASP A 2 -8.33 2.52 12.37
N GLN A 3 -8.18 3.48 11.43
CA GLN A 3 -7.14 4.51 11.45
C GLN A 3 -7.10 5.33 12.74
N GLY A 4 -8.24 5.95 13.10
CA GLY A 4 -8.34 6.84 14.24
C GLY A 4 -8.15 6.14 15.60
N ASN A 5 -8.29 4.81 15.64
CA ASN A 5 -8.09 3.99 16.83
C ASN A 5 -6.75 3.24 16.81
N HIS A 6 -5.90 3.49 15.83
CA HIS A 6 -4.57 2.87 15.71
C HIS A 6 -4.62 1.34 15.81
N ARG A 7 -5.54 0.70 15.04
CA ARG A 7 -5.77 -0.76 15.06
C ARG A 7 -6.07 -1.32 13.68
N ILE A 8 -5.72 -2.57 13.50
CA ILE A 8 -6.29 -3.40 12.43
C ILE A 8 -7.33 -4.32 13.06
N ARG A 9 -8.53 -4.32 12.46
CA ARG A 9 -9.66 -5.11 12.95
C ARG A 9 -10.03 -6.17 11.92
N ARG A 10 -10.40 -7.37 12.39
CA ARG A 10 -10.88 -8.48 11.58
C ARG A 10 -12.31 -8.83 12.00
N VAL A 11 -13.19 -9.00 11.01
CA VAL A 11 -14.51 -9.62 11.22
C VAL A 11 -14.37 -11.09 10.86
N ASP A 12 -14.71 -11.94 11.79
CA ASP A 12 -14.73 -13.39 11.57
C ASP A 12 -15.92 -13.77 10.68
N ALA A 13 -15.65 -14.47 9.58
CA ALA A 13 -16.67 -14.78 8.56
C ALA A 13 -17.73 -15.77 9.05
N SER A 14 -17.43 -16.59 10.05
CA SER A 14 -18.35 -17.61 10.57
C SER A 14 -19.23 -17.09 11.71
N THR A 15 -18.66 -16.24 12.57
CA THR A 15 -19.33 -15.75 13.79
C THR A 15 -19.82 -14.31 13.68
N GLY A 16 -19.28 -13.52 12.74
CA GLY A 16 -19.54 -12.09 12.61
C GLY A 16 -18.87 -11.22 13.70
N TYR A 17 -18.12 -11.81 14.63
CA TYR A 17 -17.44 -11.03 15.67
C TYR A 17 -16.26 -10.25 15.12
N ILE A 18 -16.12 -9.00 15.61
CA ILE A 18 -14.97 -8.15 15.28
C ILE A 18 -13.92 -8.23 16.39
N THR A 19 -12.67 -8.46 15.99
CA THR A 19 -11.51 -8.54 16.88
C THR A 19 -10.39 -7.64 16.43
N THR A 20 -9.53 -7.18 17.36
CA THR A 20 -8.26 -6.53 17.01
C THR A 20 -7.25 -7.61 16.63
N VAL A 21 -6.54 -7.41 15.52
CA VAL A 21 -5.47 -8.31 15.05
C VAL A 21 -4.09 -7.63 15.05
N ALA A 22 -4.04 -6.29 15.11
CA ALA A 22 -2.82 -5.53 15.35
C ALA A 22 -3.16 -4.17 15.96
N GLY A 23 -2.24 -3.64 16.76
CA GLY A 23 -2.33 -2.32 17.39
C GLY A 23 -2.89 -2.35 18.82
N ASP A 24 -2.16 -1.74 19.75
CA ASP A 24 -2.57 -1.55 21.15
C ASP A 24 -3.48 -0.32 21.34
N GLY A 25 -3.57 0.54 20.33
CA GLY A 25 -4.32 1.80 20.34
C GLY A 25 -3.46 3.03 20.57
N SER A 26 -2.16 2.87 20.76
CA SER A 26 -1.21 3.97 20.90
C SER A 26 -0.66 4.40 19.53
N SER A 27 -0.60 5.72 19.29
CA SER A 27 -0.09 6.31 18.05
C SER A 27 1.43 6.46 18.07
N SER A 28 2.16 5.37 18.29
CA SER A 28 3.62 5.37 18.31
C SER A 28 4.19 4.22 17.48
N PHE A 29 5.47 3.98 17.59
CA PHE A 29 6.15 2.85 16.96
C PHE A 29 6.71 1.92 18.05
N SER A 30 6.34 0.64 17.99
CA SER A 30 6.99 -0.42 18.78
C SER A 30 8.20 -0.96 18.03
N VAL A 31 9.27 -1.23 18.76
CA VAL A 31 10.49 -1.84 18.21
C VAL A 31 10.17 -3.22 17.62
N ASP A 32 10.74 -3.50 16.46
CA ASP A 32 10.69 -4.83 15.82
C ASP A 32 11.77 -5.74 16.43
N ASP A 33 11.44 -6.39 17.53
CA ASP A 33 12.34 -7.31 18.23
C ASP A 33 12.19 -8.78 17.80
N GLY A 34 11.23 -9.04 16.90
CA GLY A 34 10.87 -10.39 16.45
C GLY A 34 10.10 -11.22 17.50
N LEU A 35 9.67 -10.60 18.60
CA LEU A 35 8.96 -11.24 19.71
C LEU A 35 7.64 -10.56 20.05
N THR A 36 7.44 -9.32 19.62
CA THR A 36 6.25 -8.52 19.96
C THR A 36 5.02 -9.05 19.24
N LEU A 37 3.97 -9.39 20.00
CA LEU A 37 2.66 -9.72 19.44
C LEU A 37 2.05 -8.51 18.77
N ALA A 38 1.36 -8.72 17.66
CA ALA A 38 0.78 -7.62 16.88
C ALA A 38 -0.25 -6.80 17.66
N THR A 39 -0.97 -7.43 18.59
CA THR A 39 -1.95 -6.75 19.47
C THR A 39 -1.32 -5.88 20.54
N ASP A 40 -0.06 -6.14 20.89
CA ASP A 40 0.70 -5.40 21.91
C ASP A 40 1.60 -4.32 21.27
N ALA A 41 1.64 -4.29 19.93
CA ALA A 41 2.44 -3.35 19.19
C ALA A 41 1.71 -2.02 19.02
N SER A 42 2.43 -0.91 19.18
CA SER A 42 1.94 0.41 18.77
C SER A 42 2.10 0.61 17.26
N ILE A 43 1.05 1.06 16.60
CA ILE A 43 1.01 1.40 15.17
C ILE A 43 0.34 2.77 15.01
N SER A 44 0.63 3.49 13.93
CA SER A 44 0.15 4.86 13.79
C SER A 44 -0.58 5.12 12.48
N ASN A 45 -1.90 5.41 12.60
CA ASN A 45 -2.76 5.67 11.44
C ASN A 45 -2.66 4.56 10.35
N PRO A 46 -2.92 3.29 10.66
CA PRO A 46 -2.82 2.23 9.65
C PRO A 46 -3.80 2.48 8.51
N TYR A 47 -3.33 2.32 7.25
CA TYR A 47 -4.14 2.63 6.08
C TYR A 47 -4.51 1.37 5.28
N GLY A 48 -3.81 1.08 4.19
CA GLY A 48 -4.06 -0.09 3.36
C GLY A 48 -3.73 -1.41 4.07
N VAL A 49 -4.50 -2.44 3.76
CA VAL A 49 -4.28 -3.81 4.25
C VAL A 49 -4.30 -4.79 3.09
N ALA A 50 -3.46 -5.81 3.17
CA ALA A 50 -3.43 -6.93 2.23
C ALA A 50 -3.12 -8.22 2.99
N VAL A 51 -3.50 -9.36 2.43
CA VAL A 51 -3.24 -10.69 3.00
C VAL A 51 -2.60 -11.55 1.92
N ASP A 52 -1.53 -12.27 2.25
CA ASP A 52 -0.89 -13.20 1.32
C ASP A 52 -1.57 -14.58 1.33
N ASN A 53 -1.12 -15.47 0.44
CA ASN A 53 -1.65 -16.82 0.33
C ASN A 53 -1.38 -17.71 1.56
N ALA A 54 -0.44 -17.33 2.42
CA ALA A 54 -0.15 -18.00 3.69
C ALA A 54 -0.98 -17.46 4.85
N GLY A 55 -1.77 -16.40 4.61
CA GLY A 55 -2.61 -15.76 5.61
C GLY A 55 -1.90 -14.66 6.41
N ASN A 56 -0.65 -14.31 6.07
CA ASN A 56 0.02 -13.20 6.73
C ASN A 56 -0.65 -11.89 6.36
N LEU A 57 -0.85 -11.04 7.37
CA LEU A 57 -1.45 -9.72 7.18
C LEU A 57 -0.35 -8.68 6.96
N PHE A 58 -0.50 -7.88 5.91
CA PHE A 58 0.35 -6.72 5.64
C PHE A 58 -0.48 -5.45 5.80
N PHE A 59 0.13 -4.39 6.32
CA PHE A 59 -0.53 -3.09 6.39
C PHE A 59 0.46 -1.94 6.35
N ALA A 60 -0.01 -0.81 5.82
CA ALA A 60 0.74 0.43 5.84
C ALA A 60 0.59 1.10 7.22
N ASP A 61 1.70 1.27 7.91
CA ASP A 61 1.83 2.01 9.16
C ASP A 61 2.20 3.46 8.79
N PHE A 62 1.17 4.22 8.40
CA PHE A 62 1.23 5.44 7.60
C PHE A 62 2.14 6.54 8.18
N ILE A 63 1.99 6.84 9.47
CA ILE A 63 2.79 7.88 10.15
C ILE A 63 4.19 7.38 10.51
N ASN A 64 4.36 6.06 10.63
CA ASN A 64 5.65 5.47 10.95
C ASN A 64 6.52 5.17 9.70
N ASP A 65 6.04 5.54 8.49
CA ASP A 65 6.74 5.37 7.22
C ASP A 65 7.22 3.95 6.95
N ARG A 66 6.36 2.94 7.27
CA ARG A 66 6.67 1.51 7.17
C ARG A 66 5.52 0.68 6.62
N ILE A 67 5.87 -0.48 6.09
CA ILE A 67 4.90 -1.57 5.91
C ILE A 67 5.22 -2.64 6.95
N ARG A 68 4.19 -3.01 7.71
CA ARG A 68 4.29 -4.03 8.75
C ARG A 68 3.64 -5.33 8.26
N ARG A 69 4.16 -6.46 8.75
CA ARG A 69 3.62 -7.80 8.53
C ARG A 69 3.30 -8.44 9.86
N VAL A 70 2.12 -9.05 9.97
CA VAL A 70 1.77 -9.95 11.07
C VAL A 70 1.83 -11.38 10.54
N ASP A 71 2.61 -12.21 11.19
CA ASP A 71 2.73 -13.62 10.84
C ASP A 71 1.46 -14.37 11.24
N ALA A 72 0.90 -15.16 10.31
CA ALA A 72 -0.39 -15.84 10.49
C ALA A 72 -0.36 -16.97 11.54
N ILE A 73 0.82 -17.48 11.92
CA ILE A 73 0.99 -18.61 12.83
C ILE A 73 1.39 -18.12 14.22
N THR A 74 2.29 -17.14 14.28
CA THR A 74 2.90 -16.68 15.53
C THR A 74 2.26 -15.41 16.08
N ASP A 75 1.45 -14.71 15.27
CA ASP A 75 0.91 -13.37 15.53
C ASP A 75 1.97 -12.30 15.83
N ILE A 76 3.24 -12.58 15.50
CA ILE A 76 4.35 -11.63 15.68
C ILE A 76 4.32 -10.59 14.56
N ILE A 77 4.51 -9.33 14.95
CA ILE A 77 4.61 -8.21 14.02
C ILE A 77 6.07 -7.91 13.68
N THR A 78 6.32 -7.61 12.40
CA THR A 78 7.64 -7.19 11.91
C THR A 78 7.51 -6.09 10.86
N THR A 79 8.53 -5.25 10.70
CA THR A 79 8.68 -4.35 9.57
C THR A 79 9.25 -5.10 8.37
N VAL A 80 8.59 -5.03 7.24
CA VAL A 80 9.06 -5.67 5.99
C VAL A 80 9.53 -4.65 4.95
N VAL A 81 9.03 -3.41 5.01
CA VAL A 81 9.46 -2.32 4.13
C VAL A 81 9.59 -1.04 4.94
N GLY A 82 10.67 -0.31 4.69
CA GLY A 82 10.85 1.03 5.24
C GLY A 82 11.72 1.07 6.49
N THR A 83 12.59 2.07 6.57
CA THR A 83 13.44 2.34 7.75
C THR A 83 12.70 3.16 8.82
N GLY A 84 11.56 3.78 8.46
CA GLY A 84 10.85 4.76 9.28
C GLY A 84 11.41 6.17 9.22
N THR A 85 12.40 6.39 8.36
CA THR A 85 12.85 7.74 8.01
C THR A 85 12.16 8.15 6.71
N PRO A 86 11.41 9.25 6.69
CA PRO A 86 10.74 9.72 5.47
C PRO A 86 11.72 9.95 4.33
N GLY A 87 11.38 9.49 3.13
CA GLY A 87 12.21 9.65 1.93
C GLY A 87 11.84 8.66 0.83
N SER A 88 12.54 8.71 -0.30
CA SER A 88 12.24 7.90 -1.49
C SER A 88 13.41 7.04 -1.98
N SER A 89 14.43 6.87 -1.16
CA SER A 89 15.63 6.11 -1.53
C SER A 89 15.42 4.58 -1.47
N GLY A 90 16.42 3.83 -1.92
CA GLY A 90 16.49 2.38 -1.75
C GLY A 90 16.02 1.56 -2.94
N ASP A 91 15.68 2.17 -4.10
CA ASP A 91 15.34 1.42 -5.32
C ASP A 91 16.48 0.46 -5.72
N ALA A 92 16.09 -0.72 -6.19
CA ALA A 92 16.93 -1.86 -6.56
C ALA A 92 17.66 -2.54 -5.37
N GLY A 93 17.42 -2.09 -4.12
CA GLY A 93 17.96 -2.68 -2.91
C GLY A 93 16.91 -3.37 -2.04
N PRO A 94 17.33 -3.93 -0.88
CA PRO A 94 16.42 -4.57 0.06
C PRO A 94 15.33 -3.61 0.56
N ALA A 95 14.07 -4.06 0.51
CA ALA A 95 12.93 -3.23 0.88
C ALA A 95 12.96 -2.75 2.34
N SER A 96 13.55 -3.55 3.24
CA SER A 96 13.73 -3.19 4.65
C SER A 96 14.67 -2.02 4.89
N LEU A 97 15.55 -1.71 3.92
CA LEU A 97 16.49 -0.59 3.98
C LEU A 97 16.03 0.63 3.17
N ALA A 98 14.90 0.53 2.49
CA ALA A 98 14.35 1.63 1.71
C ALA A 98 13.73 2.70 2.61
N GLN A 99 13.56 3.90 2.08
CA GLN A 99 12.75 4.95 2.67
C GLN A 99 11.40 5.02 1.99
N LEU A 100 10.36 5.21 2.78
CA LEU A 100 8.99 5.52 2.35
C LEU A 100 8.59 6.86 2.98
N ASN A 101 7.51 7.47 2.48
CA ASN A 101 6.95 8.67 3.07
C ASN A 101 5.42 8.61 3.01
N SER A 102 4.80 8.44 4.16
CA SER A 102 3.35 8.28 4.32
C SER A 102 2.77 7.21 3.37
N PRO A 103 3.27 5.95 3.44
CA PRO A 103 2.72 4.86 2.63
C PRO A 103 1.25 4.64 2.96
N ALA A 104 0.39 4.61 1.95
CA ALA A 104 -1.06 4.52 2.16
C ALA A 104 -1.63 3.18 1.68
N GLY A 105 -2.16 3.10 0.47
CA GLY A 105 -2.73 1.86 -0.07
C GLY A 105 -1.65 0.84 -0.39
N ILE A 106 -1.98 -0.42 -0.16
CA ILE A 106 -1.14 -1.56 -0.57
C ILE A 106 -1.98 -2.60 -1.29
N ALA A 107 -1.37 -3.31 -2.21
CA ALA A 107 -1.95 -4.45 -2.92
C ALA A 107 -0.91 -5.55 -3.11
N MET A 108 -1.38 -6.79 -3.27
CA MET A 108 -0.51 -7.92 -3.53
C MET A 108 -0.99 -8.67 -4.77
N ASP A 109 -0.08 -9.06 -5.65
CA ASP A 109 -0.41 -9.91 -6.78
C ASP A 109 -0.36 -11.40 -6.40
N SER A 110 -0.76 -12.27 -7.33
CA SER A 110 -0.77 -13.73 -7.12
C SER A 110 0.64 -14.33 -6.94
N ALA A 111 1.68 -13.64 -7.37
CA ALA A 111 3.08 -14.04 -7.18
C ALA A 111 3.63 -13.59 -5.81
N GLY A 112 2.84 -12.83 -5.03
CA GLY A 112 3.23 -12.29 -3.73
C GLY A 112 4.01 -10.98 -3.80
N ASN A 113 4.12 -10.34 -4.97
CA ASN A 113 4.73 -9.02 -5.04
C ASN A 113 3.82 -7.99 -4.36
N LEU A 114 4.42 -7.14 -3.54
CA LEU A 114 3.69 -6.10 -2.80
C LEU A 114 3.83 -4.75 -3.50
N PHE A 115 2.70 -4.14 -3.86
CA PHE A 115 2.62 -2.79 -4.41
C PHE A 115 2.21 -1.81 -3.32
N ILE A 116 2.87 -0.65 -3.28
CA ILE A 116 2.75 0.33 -2.21
C ILE A 116 2.53 1.72 -2.83
N ALA A 117 1.45 2.38 -2.48
CA ALA A 117 1.29 3.80 -2.75
C ALA A 117 2.16 4.59 -1.75
N ASP A 118 3.35 4.99 -2.19
CA ASP A 118 4.31 5.80 -1.44
C ASP A 118 3.91 7.27 -1.61
N SER A 119 2.84 7.65 -0.89
CA SER A 119 1.95 8.76 -1.23
C SER A 119 2.63 10.11 -1.24
N ALA A 120 3.38 10.47 -0.18
CA ALA A 120 4.05 11.74 -0.12
C ALA A 120 5.29 11.83 -1.03
N ASN A 121 5.76 10.69 -1.55
CA ASN A 121 6.79 10.62 -2.59
C ASN A 121 6.20 10.64 -4.01
N ASN A 122 4.88 10.65 -4.17
CA ASN A 122 4.19 10.64 -5.46
C ASN A 122 4.63 9.47 -6.37
N ARG A 123 4.73 8.26 -5.78
CA ARG A 123 5.20 7.03 -6.45
C ARG A 123 4.39 5.81 -6.06
N ILE A 124 4.42 4.83 -6.94
CA ILE A 124 4.05 3.46 -6.60
C ILE A 124 5.31 2.62 -6.59
N ARG A 125 5.57 1.98 -5.45
CA ARG A 125 6.72 1.10 -5.26
C ARG A 125 6.26 -0.36 -5.32
N ARG A 126 7.12 -1.25 -5.82
CA ARG A 126 6.90 -2.70 -5.83
C ARG A 126 8.02 -3.40 -5.09
N VAL A 127 7.67 -4.28 -4.17
CA VAL A 127 8.60 -5.24 -3.57
C VAL A 127 8.46 -6.56 -4.29
N ASP A 128 9.55 -7.06 -4.82
CA ASP A 128 9.60 -8.35 -5.50
C ASP A 128 9.62 -9.48 -4.46
N ALA A 129 8.67 -10.41 -4.54
CA ALA A 129 8.51 -11.49 -3.56
C ALA A 129 9.71 -12.46 -3.54
N SER A 130 10.40 -12.63 -4.66
CA SER A 130 11.49 -13.59 -4.79
C SER A 130 12.83 -13.06 -4.29
N THR A 131 13.07 -11.75 -4.46
CA THR A 131 14.35 -11.11 -4.13
C THR A 131 14.29 -10.23 -2.89
N GLY A 132 13.09 -9.80 -2.47
CA GLY A 132 12.90 -8.83 -1.39
C GLY A 132 13.31 -7.40 -1.75
N ASN A 133 13.67 -7.14 -3.00
CA ASN A 133 14.09 -5.81 -3.45
C ASN A 133 12.89 -4.93 -3.81
N ILE A 134 13.02 -3.63 -3.53
CA ILE A 134 12.03 -2.63 -3.87
C ILE A 134 12.43 -1.86 -5.12
N THR A 135 11.44 -1.50 -5.94
CA THR A 135 11.62 -0.65 -7.14
C THR A 135 10.45 0.30 -7.32
N THR A 136 10.68 1.45 -7.94
CA THR A 136 9.60 2.34 -8.40
C THR A 136 9.03 1.80 -9.71
N VAL A 137 7.71 1.55 -9.74
CA VAL A 137 6.99 1.03 -10.92
C VAL A 137 6.10 2.06 -11.59
N ALA A 138 5.73 3.14 -10.87
CA ALA A 138 5.05 4.30 -11.43
C ALA A 138 5.38 5.55 -10.62
N GLY A 139 5.42 6.70 -11.30
CA GLY A 139 5.70 7.99 -10.69
C GLY A 139 7.18 8.40 -10.75
N ASN A 140 7.42 9.63 -11.20
CA ASN A 140 8.76 10.25 -11.23
C ASN A 140 9.08 11.02 -9.93
N GLY A 141 8.11 11.12 -9.01
CA GLY A 141 8.21 11.89 -7.77
C GLY A 141 7.77 13.36 -7.91
N GLY A 142 7.55 13.84 -9.12
CA GLY A 142 7.01 15.18 -9.37
C GLY A 142 5.53 15.27 -8.97
N ILE A 143 5.15 16.40 -8.37
CA ILE A 143 3.77 16.71 -8.02
C ILE A 143 3.00 17.17 -9.27
N GLY A 144 1.80 16.63 -9.48
CA GLY A 144 0.89 17.05 -10.54
C GLY A 144 0.41 15.89 -11.40
N PHE A 145 -0.08 16.21 -12.60
CA PHE A 145 -0.63 15.25 -13.55
C PHE A 145 0.11 15.33 -14.89
N SER A 146 0.72 14.22 -15.26
CA SER A 146 1.37 14.06 -16.58
C SER A 146 1.55 12.59 -16.95
N GLY A 147 2.00 12.32 -18.17
CA GLY A 147 2.58 11.04 -18.58
C GLY A 147 1.61 10.05 -19.20
N ASP A 148 0.32 10.37 -19.39
CA ASP A 148 -0.61 9.47 -20.09
C ASP A 148 -0.12 9.15 -21.51
N GLY A 149 -0.19 7.86 -21.87
CA GLY A 149 0.31 7.33 -23.13
C GLY A 149 1.82 7.00 -23.13
N GLY A 150 2.55 7.32 -22.06
CA GLY A 150 3.97 7.00 -21.88
C GLY A 150 4.23 6.00 -20.76
N LEU A 151 5.50 5.75 -20.45
CA LEU A 151 5.89 4.86 -19.35
C LEU A 151 5.44 5.45 -18.02
N ALA A 152 4.85 4.60 -17.17
CA ALA A 152 4.33 4.98 -15.85
C ALA A 152 5.40 5.58 -14.92
N THR A 153 6.66 5.15 -15.05
CA THR A 153 7.78 5.69 -14.28
C THR A 153 8.12 7.15 -14.60
N ASN A 154 7.67 7.67 -15.76
CA ASN A 154 7.84 9.06 -16.17
C ASN A 154 6.63 9.94 -15.81
N ALA A 155 5.54 9.35 -15.34
CA ALA A 155 4.33 10.08 -15.00
C ALA A 155 4.49 10.85 -13.69
N SER A 156 3.74 11.96 -13.54
CA SER A 156 3.58 12.66 -12.27
C SER A 156 2.25 12.28 -11.63
N PHE A 157 2.25 12.18 -10.31
CA PHE A 157 1.08 11.97 -9.47
C PHE A 157 0.95 13.10 -8.44
N PHE A 158 -0.21 13.17 -7.79
CA PHE A 158 -0.37 14.08 -6.67
C PHE A 158 -1.02 13.30 -5.50
N PHE A 159 -0.18 12.85 -4.57
CA PHE A 159 -0.54 12.01 -3.44
C PHE A 159 -1.40 10.81 -3.85
N PRO A 160 -0.85 9.81 -4.55
CA PRO A 160 -1.60 8.58 -4.83
C PRO A 160 -1.84 7.83 -3.52
N TYR A 161 -3.12 7.60 -3.17
CA TYR A 161 -3.47 6.92 -1.91
C TYR A 161 -3.83 5.46 -2.10
N GLY A 162 -4.53 5.09 -3.17
CA GLY A 162 -4.98 3.73 -3.43
C GLY A 162 -4.19 3.07 -4.55
N VAL A 163 -3.92 1.78 -4.40
CA VAL A 163 -3.39 0.93 -5.45
C VAL A 163 -4.08 -0.43 -5.42
N ALA A 164 -4.39 -0.97 -6.59
CA ALA A 164 -4.83 -2.36 -6.77
C ALA A 164 -4.13 -2.96 -7.98
N VAL A 165 -4.06 -4.29 -8.02
CA VAL A 165 -3.46 -5.05 -9.12
C VAL A 165 -4.43 -6.13 -9.57
N ASP A 166 -4.61 -6.30 -10.89
CA ASP A 166 -5.41 -7.38 -11.45
C ASP A 166 -4.56 -8.63 -11.74
N SER A 167 -5.22 -9.71 -12.17
CA SER A 167 -4.56 -10.98 -12.51
C SER A 167 -3.62 -10.90 -13.72
N ASN A 168 -3.72 -9.85 -14.54
CA ASN A 168 -2.84 -9.59 -15.68
C ASN A 168 -1.64 -8.70 -15.30
N GLY A 169 -1.52 -8.30 -14.02
CA GLY A 169 -0.49 -7.40 -13.54
C GLY A 169 -0.72 -5.93 -13.86
N ASN A 170 -1.93 -5.54 -14.33
CA ASN A 170 -2.25 -4.14 -14.49
C ASN A 170 -2.43 -3.47 -13.13
N LEU A 171 -1.84 -2.28 -12.95
CA LEU A 171 -2.02 -1.50 -11.74
C LEU A 171 -3.14 -0.47 -11.95
N PHE A 172 -3.97 -0.33 -10.93
CA PHE A 172 -4.98 0.71 -10.85
C PHE A 172 -4.61 1.62 -9.68
N ILE A 173 -4.50 2.91 -9.94
CA ILE A 173 -3.93 3.88 -9.01
C ILE A 173 -4.94 5.01 -8.79
N ALA A 174 -5.31 5.23 -7.53
CA ALA A 174 -6.05 6.41 -7.13
C ALA A 174 -5.09 7.59 -7.05
N ASP A 175 -5.02 8.38 -8.12
CA ASP A 175 -4.24 9.62 -8.20
C ASP A 175 -5.06 10.74 -7.54
N THR A 176 -5.08 10.72 -6.20
CA THR A 176 -6.10 11.27 -5.33
C THR A 176 -6.34 12.76 -5.54
N PHE A 177 -5.30 13.59 -5.38
CA PHE A 177 -5.45 15.03 -5.50
C PHE A 177 -5.55 15.53 -6.96
N ASN A 178 -5.25 14.65 -7.93
CA ASN A 178 -5.59 14.88 -9.33
C ASN A 178 -7.02 14.44 -9.68
N LYS A 179 -7.76 13.85 -8.72
CA LYS A 179 -9.14 13.37 -8.90
C LYS A 179 -9.28 12.39 -10.07
N ARG A 180 -8.37 11.40 -10.14
CA ARG A 180 -8.32 10.44 -11.25
C ARG A 180 -8.06 9.03 -10.77
N ILE A 181 -8.49 8.07 -11.59
CA ILE A 181 -7.99 6.70 -11.52
C ILE A 181 -7.14 6.48 -12.79
N ARG A 182 -5.91 6.06 -12.56
CA ARG A 182 -4.96 5.75 -13.62
C ARG A 182 -4.70 4.25 -13.68
N ARG A 183 -4.55 3.71 -14.89
CA ARG A 183 -4.20 2.31 -15.11
C ARG A 183 -2.81 2.25 -15.75
N VAL A 184 -1.96 1.38 -15.20
CA VAL A 184 -0.69 0.98 -15.82
C VAL A 184 -0.89 -0.39 -16.42
N ASP A 185 -0.60 -0.53 -17.70
CA ASP A 185 -0.64 -1.82 -18.39
C ASP A 185 0.54 -2.69 -17.94
N GLY A 186 0.25 -3.89 -17.43
CA GLY A 186 1.24 -4.78 -16.82
C GLY A 186 2.27 -5.33 -17.81
N SER A 187 1.94 -5.36 -19.10
CA SER A 187 2.83 -5.87 -20.15
C SER A 187 3.71 -4.81 -20.78
N THR A 188 3.19 -3.58 -20.94
CA THR A 188 3.87 -2.49 -21.63
C THR A 188 4.43 -1.43 -20.71
N GLY A 189 3.94 -1.36 -19.46
CA GLY A 189 4.26 -0.30 -18.51
C GLY A 189 3.66 1.06 -18.87
N VAL A 190 2.78 1.13 -19.88
CA VAL A 190 2.15 2.39 -20.31
C VAL A 190 1.03 2.77 -19.36
N ILE A 191 1.01 4.04 -18.94
CA ILE A 191 -0.03 4.59 -18.07
C ILE A 191 -1.10 5.35 -18.85
N THR A 192 -2.35 5.23 -18.43
CA THR A 192 -3.49 5.98 -18.99
C THR A 192 -4.47 6.36 -17.87
N THR A 193 -5.16 7.48 -18.04
CA THR A 193 -6.31 7.83 -17.20
C THR A 193 -7.54 7.06 -17.66
N ILE A 194 -8.18 6.33 -16.76
CA ILE A 194 -9.40 5.56 -17.04
C ILE A 194 -10.66 6.19 -16.43
N VAL A 195 -10.50 7.01 -15.38
CA VAL A 195 -11.60 7.73 -14.73
C VAL A 195 -11.15 9.16 -14.40
N ASN A 196 -11.98 10.15 -14.77
CA ASN A 196 -11.92 11.49 -14.19
C ASN A 196 -13.04 11.57 -13.14
N SER A 197 -12.66 11.69 -11.87
CA SER A 197 -13.60 11.68 -10.74
C SER A 197 -14.04 13.10 -10.38
N PRO A 198 -15.28 13.31 -9.93
CA PRO A 198 -15.72 14.61 -9.44
C PRO A 198 -15.08 14.99 -8.09
N GLY A 199 -14.70 14.01 -7.25
CA GLY A 199 -14.08 14.19 -5.94
C GLY A 199 -12.75 13.44 -5.80
N PHE A 200 -12.13 13.55 -4.63
CA PHE A 200 -10.88 12.87 -4.33
C PHE A 200 -11.09 11.37 -4.18
N VAL A 201 -10.31 10.56 -4.91
CA VAL A 201 -10.36 9.09 -4.83
C VAL A 201 -9.31 8.63 -3.83
N PHE A 202 -9.72 8.13 -2.66
CA PHE A 202 -8.79 7.71 -1.61
C PHE A 202 -8.47 6.22 -1.66
N ASN A 203 -9.42 5.39 -2.07
CA ASN A 203 -9.21 3.96 -2.12
C ASN A 203 -9.94 3.38 -3.33
N LEU A 204 -9.44 2.25 -3.80
CA LEU A 204 -10.06 1.47 -4.87
C LEU A 204 -9.84 -0.02 -4.65
N SER A 205 -10.72 -0.83 -5.20
CA SER A 205 -10.61 -2.28 -5.22
C SER A 205 -11.10 -2.82 -6.55
N LEU A 206 -10.73 -4.05 -6.86
CA LEU A 206 -11.13 -4.75 -8.07
C LEU A 206 -11.92 -6.00 -7.71
N ASP A 207 -12.88 -6.36 -8.55
CA ASP A 207 -13.44 -7.72 -8.55
C ASP A 207 -12.72 -8.62 -9.58
N ASN A 208 -13.07 -9.89 -9.57
CA ASN A 208 -12.50 -10.88 -10.51
C ASN A 208 -12.90 -10.65 -11.97
N ALA A 209 -13.91 -9.81 -12.23
CA ALA A 209 -14.36 -9.44 -13.57
C ALA A 209 -13.62 -8.19 -14.10
N GLY A 210 -12.78 -7.57 -13.28
CA GLY A 210 -12.02 -6.35 -13.61
C GLY A 210 -12.80 -5.05 -13.39
N ASN A 211 -13.95 -5.10 -12.69
CA ASN A 211 -14.64 -3.88 -12.32
C ASN A 211 -13.85 -3.15 -11.23
N VAL A 212 -13.81 -1.81 -11.33
CA VAL A 212 -13.14 -0.92 -10.38
C VAL A 212 -14.18 -0.30 -9.46
N PHE A 213 -14.06 -0.59 -8.17
CA PHE A 213 -14.85 0.04 -7.11
C PHE A 213 -13.99 1.09 -6.42
N TYR A 214 -14.50 2.28 -6.20
CA TYR A 214 -13.73 3.33 -5.54
C TYR A 214 -14.60 4.24 -4.67
N VAL A 215 -13.97 4.86 -3.69
CA VAL A 215 -14.61 5.79 -2.75
C VAL A 215 -14.11 7.20 -3.05
N ILE A 216 -15.06 8.13 -3.19
CA ILE A 216 -14.78 9.56 -3.34
C ILE A 216 -15.14 10.32 -2.06
N ARG A 217 -14.40 11.38 -1.81
CA ARG A 217 -14.75 12.41 -0.83
C ARG A 217 -14.70 13.76 -1.53
N ASP A 218 -15.65 14.62 -1.21
CA ASP A 218 -15.73 16.00 -1.69
C ASP A 218 -14.71 16.90 -0.99
#